data_4396e5d3ce3c5e2ac43143f11bd6b961
#
_entry.id   4396e5d3ce3c5e2ac43143f11bd6b961
#
_cell.length_a   1.000
_cell.length_b   1.000
_cell.length_c   1.000
_cell.angle_alpha   90.00
_cell.angle_beta   90.00
_cell.angle_gamma   90.00
#
_symmetry.space_group_name_H-M   'P 1'
#
loop_
_entity.id
_entity.type
_entity.pdbx_description
1 polymer ?
#
loop_
_entity_poly.entity_id
_entity_poly.type
_entity_poly.pdbx_seq_one_letter_code
_entity_poly.pdbx_strand_id
1 'polypeptide(L)'
;MKHPYLTALLGGATISLFPTWFVAQIASRFPSTAPGELKIVSEFFGDGLAAPQLLVFLIIVLFLPVIEEWLFRGVLWRWARKVMPPTVTFVTISLLFAAAHWEPLHILGLIPISFFLGWLRLKTGELGPSILAHMTNNLIACLLMVL
;
A
#
# COMPACT_ATOMS: atom_id res chain seq x y z
N MET A 1 -7.94 15.08 -14.07
CA MET A 1 -7.28 15.51 -12.82
C MET A 1 -6.19 16.50 -13.18
N LYS A 2 -6.11 17.69 -12.51
CA LYS A 2 -5.14 18.76 -12.91
C LYS A 2 -3.69 18.45 -12.43
N HIS A 3 -3.52 17.82 -11.27
CA HIS A 3 -2.20 17.54 -10.67
C HIS A 3 -2.15 16.12 -10.11
N PRO A 4 -2.09 15.07 -10.95
CA PRO A 4 -2.23 13.69 -10.50
C PRO A 4 -1.11 13.24 -9.57
N TYR A 5 0.13 13.63 -9.82
CA TYR A 5 1.28 13.26 -8.98
C TYR A 5 1.28 13.96 -7.61
N LEU A 6 0.89 15.25 -7.56
CA LEU A 6 0.72 15.95 -6.28
C LEU A 6 -0.41 15.33 -5.46
N THR A 7 -1.55 15.00 -6.10
CA THR A 7 -2.65 14.29 -5.44
C THR A 7 -2.20 12.92 -4.93
N ALA A 8 -1.39 12.20 -5.71
CA ALA A 8 -0.82 10.91 -5.32
C ALA A 8 0.07 11.02 -4.09
N LEU A 9 0.99 11.98 -4.07
CA LEU A 9 1.91 12.21 -2.96
C LEU A 9 1.16 12.58 -1.68
N LEU A 10 0.33 13.63 -1.72
CA LEU A 10 -0.41 14.10 -0.55
C LEU A 10 -1.43 13.07 -0.06
N GLY A 11 -2.17 12.44 -0.98
CA GLY A 11 -3.15 11.41 -0.65
C GLY A 11 -2.51 10.14 -0.11
N GLY A 12 -1.41 9.68 -0.70
CA GLY A 12 -0.63 8.55 -0.18
C GLY A 12 -0.14 8.80 1.24
N ALA A 13 0.38 10.00 1.51
CA ALA A 13 0.84 10.39 2.84
C ALA A 13 -0.31 10.46 3.86
N THR A 14 -1.42 11.12 3.52
CA THR A 14 -2.53 11.32 4.46
C THR A 14 -3.32 10.03 4.74
N ILE A 15 -3.53 9.22 3.70
CA ILE A 15 -4.28 7.96 3.85
C ILE A 15 -3.48 6.93 4.66
N SER A 16 -2.14 6.93 4.60
CA SER A 16 -1.32 6.00 5.37
C SER A 16 -1.40 6.23 6.88
N LEU A 17 -1.60 7.45 7.34
CA LEU A 17 -1.54 7.80 8.76
C LEU A 17 -2.62 7.09 9.59
N PHE A 18 -3.88 7.12 9.14
CA PHE A 18 -4.97 6.52 9.92
C PHE A 18 -4.90 4.99 9.98
N PRO A 19 -4.78 4.25 8.88
CA PRO A 19 -4.66 2.79 8.94
C PRO A 19 -3.45 2.32 9.74
N THR A 20 -2.29 2.96 9.56
CA THR A 20 -1.08 2.61 10.31
C THR A 20 -1.28 2.83 11.81
N TRP A 21 -1.81 3.99 12.21
CA TRP A 21 -2.17 4.27 13.60
C TRP A 21 -3.21 3.27 14.13
N PHE A 22 -4.28 3.00 13.38
CA PHE A 22 -5.36 2.09 13.77
C PHE A 22 -4.86 0.66 14.00
N VAL A 23 -4.07 0.12 13.05
CA VAL A 23 -3.46 -1.20 13.17
C VAL A 23 -2.52 -1.26 14.38
N ALA A 24 -1.70 -0.23 14.60
CA ALA A 24 -0.82 -0.14 15.76
C ALA A 24 -1.60 -0.14 17.08
N GLN A 25 -2.73 0.59 17.17
CA GLN A 25 -3.58 0.60 18.37
C GLN A 25 -4.20 -0.76 18.68
N ILE A 26 -4.66 -1.49 17.66
CA ILE A 26 -5.22 -2.83 17.85
C ILE A 26 -4.11 -3.81 18.25
N ALA A 27 -2.99 -3.80 17.53
CA ALA A 27 -1.85 -4.68 17.79
C ALA A 27 -1.26 -4.46 19.20
N SER A 28 -1.24 -3.23 19.72
CA SER A 28 -0.79 -2.94 21.08
C SER A 28 -1.71 -3.52 22.16
N ARG A 29 -3.02 -3.57 21.91
CA ARG A 29 -4.01 -4.13 22.85
C ARG A 29 -4.16 -5.64 22.72
N PHE A 30 -3.95 -6.17 21.52
CA PHE A 30 -4.08 -7.57 21.16
C PHE A 30 -2.85 -8.05 20.38
N PRO A 31 -1.70 -8.27 21.05
CA PRO A 31 -0.44 -8.59 20.37
C PRO A 31 -0.49 -9.84 19.46
N SER A 32 -1.39 -10.78 19.74
CA SER A 32 -1.61 -11.95 18.90
C SER A 32 -2.21 -11.64 17.53
N THR A 33 -2.82 -10.48 17.37
CA THR A 33 -3.41 -10.03 16.09
C THR A 33 -2.47 -9.18 15.25
N ALA A 34 -1.27 -8.84 15.78
CA ALA A 34 -0.29 -8.04 15.05
C ALA A 34 0.13 -8.79 13.78
N PRO A 35 0.06 -8.14 12.59
CA PRO A 35 0.48 -8.74 11.35
C PRO A 35 1.93 -9.24 11.43
N GLY A 36 2.18 -10.47 10.93
CA GLY A 36 3.52 -11.08 10.97
C GLY A 36 4.54 -10.25 10.21
N GLU A 37 4.13 -9.64 9.10
CA GLU A 37 4.96 -8.72 8.31
C GLU A 37 5.43 -7.52 9.16
N LEU A 38 4.54 -6.94 9.97
CA LEU A 38 4.90 -5.83 10.87
C LEU A 38 5.92 -6.26 11.95
N LYS A 39 5.78 -7.48 12.48
CA LYS A 39 6.75 -8.03 13.45
C LYS A 39 8.12 -8.20 12.82
N ILE A 40 8.17 -8.85 11.64
CA ILE A 40 9.42 -9.06 10.90
C ILE A 40 10.10 -7.72 10.60
N VAL A 41 9.34 -6.72 10.13
CA VAL A 41 9.87 -5.39 9.83
C VAL A 41 10.38 -4.72 11.10
N SER A 42 9.62 -4.72 12.20
CA SER A 42 10.04 -4.09 13.46
C SER A 42 11.26 -4.76 14.09
N GLU A 43 11.34 -6.09 14.07
CA GLU A 43 12.50 -6.84 14.55
C GLU A 43 13.73 -6.59 13.68
N PHE A 44 13.56 -6.58 12.36
CA PHE A 44 14.66 -6.38 11.41
C PHE A 44 15.25 -4.96 11.48
N PHE A 45 14.42 -3.94 11.73
CA PHE A 45 14.84 -2.53 11.82
C PHE A 45 15.12 -2.06 13.25
N GLY A 46 14.85 -2.88 14.26
CA GLY A 46 15.00 -2.51 15.67
C GLY A 46 16.41 -2.07 16.08
N ASP A 47 17.45 -2.56 15.37
CA ASP A 47 18.85 -2.20 15.59
C ASP A 47 19.33 -1.03 14.70
N GLY A 48 18.42 -0.36 13.98
CA GLY A 48 18.73 0.78 13.12
C GLY A 48 18.92 0.42 11.65
N LEU A 49 19.44 1.38 10.88
CA LEU A 49 19.59 1.28 9.41
C LEU A 49 21.04 0.95 9.02
N ALA A 50 21.51 -0.25 9.31
CA ALA A 50 22.74 -0.76 8.70
C ALA A 50 22.53 -1.08 7.19
N ALA A 51 23.58 -1.40 6.46
CA ALA A 51 23.49 -1.61 5.01
C ALA A 51 22.46 -2.69 4.58
N PRO A 52 22.32 -3.84 5.25
CA PRO A 52 21.28 -4.82 4.91
C PRO A 52 19.86 -4.28 5.13
N GLN A 53 19.62 -3.56 6.24
CA GLN A 53 18.34 -2.94 6.56
C GLN A 53 17.96 -1.86 5.55
N LEU A 54 18.92 -1.03 5.14
CA LEU A 54 18.72 -0.02 4.10
C LEU A 54 18.32 -0.66 2.77
N LEU A 55 18.95 -1.76 2.38
CA LEU A 55 18.60 -2.47 1.14
C LEU A 55 17.17 -2.99 1.18
N VAL A 56 16.77 -3.66 2.27
CA VAL A 56 15.41 -4.17 2.45
C VAL A 56 14.40 -3.02 2.47
N PHE A 57 14.70 -1.93 3.16
CA PHE A 57 13.88 -0.72 3.16
C PHE A 57 13.64 -0.18 1.75
N LEU A 58 14.69 -0.05 0.94
CA LEU A 58 14.58 0.41 -0.45
C LEU A 58 13.75 -0.55 -1.31
N ILE A 59 13.88 -1.86 -1.09
CA ILE A 59 13.07 -2.86 -1.79
C ILE A 59 11.59 -2.68 -1.43
N ILE A 60 11.23 -2.61 -0.15
CA ILE A 60 9.85 -2.47 0.32
C ILE A 60 9.23 -1.15 -0.15
N VAL A 61 9.99 -0.05 -0.10
CA VAL A 61 9.46 1.29 -0.40
C VAL A 61 9.43 1.58 -1.89
N LEU A 62 10.41 1.12 -2.66
CA LEU A 62 10.56 1.50 -4.08
C LEU A 62 10.18 0.39 -5.05
N PHE A 63 10.72 -0.81 -4.88
CA PHE A 63 10.59 -1.87 -5.88
C PHE A 63 9.28 -2.64 -5.76
N LEU A 64 8.91 -3.03 -4.55
CA LEU A 64 7.70 -3.82 -4.32
C LEU A 64 6.44 -3.09 -4.79
N PRO A 65 6.21 -1.80 -4.47
CA PRO A 65 5.08 -1.05 -5.01
C PRO A 65 5.01 -0.99 -6.53
N VAL A 66 6.15 -0.91 -7.22
CA VAL A 66 6.16 -0.93 -8.70
C VAL A 66 5.64 -2.25 -9.24
N ILE A 67 6.12 -3.37 -8.68
CA ILE A 67 5.73 -4.71 -9.11
C ILE A 67 4.24 -4.95 -8.83
N GLU A 68 3.77 -4.58 -7.63
CA GLU A 68 2.38 -4.75 -7.23
C GLU A 68 1.43 -3.89 -8.06
N GLU A 69 1.74 -2.60 -8.27
CA GLU A 69 0.92 -1.75 -9.13
C GLU A 69 0.91 -2.21 -10.59
N TRP A 70 2.07 -2.67 -11.10
CA TRP A 70 2.13 -3.25 -12.43
C TRP A 70 1.24 -4.49 -12.55
N LEU A 71 1.24 -5.38 -11.56
CA LEU A 71 0.42 -6.59 -11.55
C LEU A 71 -1.07 -6.23 -11.41
N PHE A 72 -1.45 -5.51 -10.36
CA PHE A 72 -2.87 -5.25 -10.04
C PHE A 72 -3.49 -4.18 -10.95
N ARG A 73 -2.88 -2.99 -11.05
CA ARG A 73 -3.42 -1.86 -11.83
C ARG A 73 -2.94 -1.86 -13.28
N GLY A 74 -1.91 -2.64 -13.60
CA GLY A 74 -1.45 -2.89 -14.96
C GLY A 74 -2.13 -4.10 -15.59
N VAL A 75 -1.69 -5.29 -15.22
CA VAL A 75 -2.07 -6.56 -15.89
C VAL A 75 -3.50 -6.95 -15.56
N LEU A 76 -3.82 -7.17 -14.26
CA LEU A 76 -5.14 -7.63 -13.83
C LEU A 76 -6.23 -6.61 -14.16
N TRP A 77 -5.95 -5.31 -13.99
CA TRP A 77 -6.85 -4.24 -14.38
C TRP A 77 -7.22 -4.29 -15.88
N ARG A 78 -6.23 -4.37 -16.76
CA ARG A 78 -6.47 -4.45 -18.20
C ARG A 78 -7.25 -5.69 -18.59
N TRP A 79 -6.98 -6.82 -17.94
CA TRP A 79 -7.69 -8.06 -18.17
C TRP A 79 -9.17 -7.95 -17.71
N ALA A 80 -9.41 -7.49 -16.50
CA ALA A 80 -10.75 -7.28 -15.96
C ALA A 80 -11.58 -6.30 -16.80
N ARG A 81 -10.95 -5.25 -17.33
CA ARG A 81 -11.60 -4.26 -18.22
C ARG A 81 -12.11 -4.83 -19.54
N LYS A 82 -11.71 -6.02 -19.93
CA LYS A 82 -12.29 -6.70 -21.11
C LYS A 82 -13.68 -7.26 -20.84
N VAL A 83 -14.02 -7.55 -19.58
CA VAL A 83 -15.26 -8.25 -19.19
C VAL A 83 -16.08 -7.50 -18.15
N MET A 84 -15.53 -6.45 -17.55
CA MET A 84 -16.17 -5.66 -16.49
C MET A 84 -16.21 -4.17 -16.81
N PRO A 85 -17.25 -3.43 -16.40
CA PRO A 85 -17.29 -1.98 -16.49
C PRO A 85 -16.26 -1.34 -15.55
N PRO A 86 -15.87 -0.05 -15.78
CA PRO A 86 -14.79 0.63 -15.03
C PRO A 86 -14.97 0.59 -13.52
N THR A 87 -16.17 0.87 -13.05
CA THR A 87 -16.47 0.92 -11.60
C THR A 87 -16.36 -0.46 -10.95
N VAL A 88 -16.84 -1.51 -11.61
CA VAL A 88 -16.73 -2.89 -11.09
C VAL A 88 -15.27 -3.31 -11.07
N THR A 89 -14.51 -3.05 -12.15
CA THR A 89 -13.05 -3.31 -12.19
C THR A 89 -12.34 -2.61 -11.04
N PHE A 90 -12.63 -1.33 -10.82
CA PHE A 90 -12.05 -0.54 -9.74
C PHE A 90 -12.29 -1.20 -8.37
N VAL A 91 -13.53 -1.54 -8.04
CA VAL A 91 -13.87 -2.16 -6.75
C VAL A 91 -13.22 -3.54 -6.61
N THR A 92 -13.37 -4.38 -7.65
CA THR A 92 -12.85 -5.76 -7.62
C THR A 92 -11.32 -5.79 -7.46
N ILE A 93 -10.58 -5.02 -8.24
CA ILE A 93 -9.11 -5.01 -8.16
C ILE A 93 -8.63 -4.40 -6.85
N SER A 94 -9.33 -3.39 -6.29
CA SER A 94 -8.99 -2.83 -4.99
C SER A 94 -9.19 -3.85 -3.86
N LEU A 95 -10.30 -4.59 -3.86
CA LEU A 95 -10.54 -5.64 -2.87
C LEU A 95 -9.55 -6.82 -3.01
N LEU A 96 -9.27 -7.25 -4.24
CA LEU A 96 -8.28 -8.31 -4.49
C LEU A 96 -6.88 -7.93 -4.01
N PHE A 97 -6.47 -6.67 -4.21
CA PHE A 97 -5.19 -6.18 -3.71
C PHE A 97 -5.12 -6.29 -2.18
N ALA A 98 -6.12 -5.77 -1.47
CA ALA A 98 -6.15 -5.87 -0.02
C ALA A 98 -6.17 -7.33 0.46
N ALA A 99 -7.00 -8.18 -0.16
CA ALA A 99 -7.14 -9.59 0.19
C ALA A 99 -5.86 -10.43 -0.07
N ALA A 100 -5.00 -10.01 -1.00
CA ALA A 100 -3.74 -10.68 -1.29
C ALA A 100 -2.73 -10.68 -0.13
N HIS A 101 -2.96 -9.86 0.89
CA HIS A 101 -2.10 -9.78 2.09
C HIS A 101 -2.47 -10.77 3.20
N TRP A 102 -3.52 -11.56 3.03
CA TRP A 102 -3.94 -12.73 3.84
C TRP A 102 -4.28 -12.47 5.31
N GLU A 103 -3.66 -11.53 5.98
CA GLU A 103 -3.88 -11.23 7.40
C GLU A 103 -5.06 -10.26 7.62
N PRO A 104 -6.09 -10.64 8.40
CA PRO A 104 -7.33 -9.86 8.52
C PRO A 104 -7.12 -8.40 8.96
N LEU A 105 -6.24 -8.16 9.92
CA LEU A 105 -5.96 -6.82 10.42
C LEU A 105 -5.19 -5.98 9.38
N HIS A 106 -4.26 -6.61 8.65
CA HIS A 106 -3.54 -5.98 7.56
C HIS A 106 -4.48 -5.64 6.40
N ILE A 107 -5.37 -6.58 6.01
CA ILE A 107 -6.41 -6.35 4.99
C ILE A 107 -7.24 -5.11 5.33
N LEU A 108 -7.73 -5.01 6.58
CA LEU A 108 -8.53 -3.85 7.01
C LEU A 108 -7.74 -2.53 6.89
N GLY A 109 -6.47 -2.53 7.26
CA GLY A 109 -5.59 -1.38 7.13
C GLY A 109 -5.31 -0.99 5.68
N LEU A 110 -5.26 -1.97 4.77
CA LEU A 110 -4.96 -1.76 3.36
C LEU A 110 -6.15 -1.33 2.49
N ILE A 111 -7.40 -1.54 2.94
CA ILE A 111 -8.59 -1.16 2.16
C ILE A 111 -8.55 0.32 1.75
N PRO A 112 -8.35 1.31 2.63
CA PRO A 112 -8.37 2.72 2.25
C PRO A 112 -7.33 3.06 1.18
N ILE A 113 -6.09 2.60 1.36
CA ILE A 113 -5.02 2.88 0.39
C ILE A 113 -5.28 2.16 -0.93
N SER A 114 -5.72 0.91 -0.90
CA SER A 114 -6.02 0.15 -2.12
C SER A 114 -7.11 0.82 -2.97
N PHE A 115 -8.16 1.32 -2.34
CA PHE A 115 -9.20 2.10 -3.03
C PHE A 115 -8.66 3.42 -3.57
N PHE A 116 -7.80 4.11 -2.85
CA PHE A 116 -7.17 5.33 -3.33
C PHE A 116 -6.28 5.08 -4.56
N LEU A 117 -5.45 4.04 -4.54
CA LEU A 117 -4.62 3.64 -5.69
C LEU A 117 -5.49 3.27 -6.91
N GLY A 118 -6.55 2.50 -6.70
CA GLY A 118 -7.52 2.15 -7.75
C GLY A 118 -8.25 3.38 -8.30
N TRP A 119 -8.61 4.34 -7.44
CA TRP A 119 -9.21 5.61 -7.85
C TRP A 119 -8.26 6.46 -8.70
N LEU A 120 -6.98 6.57 -8.32
CA LEU A 120 -5.96 7.24 -9.12
C LEU A 120 -5.87 6.59 -10.51
N ARG A 121 -5.80 5.26 -10.57
CA ARG A 121 -5.78 4.52 -11.84
C ARG A 121 -7.02 4.78 -12.69
N LEU A 122 -8.20 4.79 -12.07
CA LEU A 122 -9.48 5.05 -12.75
C LEU A 122 -9.55 6.47 -13.33
N LYS A 123 -9.06 7.47 -12.58
CA LYS A 123 -9.15 8.90 -12.95
C LYS A 123 -8.08 9.35 -13.93
N THR A 124 -6.89 8.77 -13.88
CA THR A 124 -5.76 9.19 -14.70
C THR A 124 -5.55 8.32 -15.94
N GLY A 125 -5.94 7.05 -15.87
CA GLY A 125 -5.59 6.07 -16.89
C GLY A 125 -4.12 5.61 -16.85
N GLU A 126 -3.31 6.14 -15.92
CA GLU A 126 -1.86 5.92 -15.80
C GLU A 126 -1.49 5.14 -14.55
N LEU A 127 -0.35 4.43 -14.58
CA LEU A 127 0.19 3.73 -13.39
C LEU A 127 1.03 4.64 -12.49
N GLY A 128 1.70 5.63 -13.06
CA GLY A 128 2.63 6.49 -12.34
C GLY A 128 2.07 7.10 -11.05
N PRO A 129 0.88 7.73 -11.06
CA PRO A 129 0.28 8.27 -9.84
C PRO A 129 -0.01 7.20 -8.77
N SER A 130 -0.51 6.02 -9.16
CA SER A 130 -0.74 4.91 -8.21
C SER A 130 0.57 4.41 -7.61
N ILE A 131 1.61 4.22 -8.43
CA ILE A 131 2.94 3.82 -7.96
C ILE A 131 3.49 4.84 -6.95
N LEU A 132 3.45 6.13 -7.28
CA LEU A 132 3.95 7.18 -6.38
C LEU A 132 3.19 7.21 -5.05
N ALA A 133 1.85 7.11 -5.09
CA ALA A 133 1.04 7.08 -3.88
C ALA A 133 1.36 5.86 -3.01
N HIS A 134 1.58 4.69 -3.63
CA HIS A 134 1.93 3.46 -2.93
C HIS A 134 3.33 3.54 -2.30
N MET A 135 4.33 4.02 -3.05
CA MET A 135 5.67 4.29 -2.51
C MET A 135 5.62 5.24 -1.31
N THR A 136 4.83 6.31 -1.41
CA THR A 136 4.67 7.28 -0.32
C THR A 136 4.02 6.65 0.91
N ASN A 137 2.99 5.82 0.71
CA ASN A 137 2.35 5.07 1.79
C ASN A 137 3.36 4.15 2.50
N ASN A 138 4.11 3.35 1.75
CA ASN A 138 5.08 2.42 2.32
C ASN A 138 6.22 3.16 3.03
N LEU A 139 6.70 4.28 2.46
CA LEU A 139 7.71 5.13 3.09
C LEU A 139 7.23 5.62 4.47
N ILE A 140 6.02 6.18 4.55
CA ILE A 140 5.47 6.70 5.81
C ILE A 140 5.24 5.56 6.80
N ALA A 141 4.68 4.43 6.37
CA ALA A 141 4.47 3.27 7.23
C ALA A 141 5.80 2.76 7.81
N CYS A 142 6.84 2.61 6.99
CA CYS A 142 8.16 2.19 7.45
C CYS A 142 8.80 3.23 8.41
N LEU A 143 8.70 4.52 8.11
CA LEU A 143 9.24 5.56 9.00
C LEU A 143 8.57 5.56 10.36
N LEU A 144 7.25 5.38 10.43
CA LEU A 144 6.50 5.30 11.68
C LEU A 144 6.80 4.02 12.50
N MET A 145 7.38 2.99 11.88
CA MET A 145 7.82 1.79 12.59
C MET A 145 9.25 1.89 13.13
N VAL A 146 10.09 2.72 12.50
CA VAL A 146 11.52 2.86 12.85
C VAL A 146 11.78 4.02 13.81
N LEU A 147 10.89 5.03 13.84
CA LEU A 147 10.94 6.20 14.74
C LEU A 147 10.17 5.95 16.04
#